data_35fc4ba5d224ebe5b2a374f46560a848
#
_entry.id   35fc4ba5d224ebe5b2a374f46560a848
#
_cell.length_a   1.000
_cell.length_b   1.000
_cell.length_c   1.000
_cell.angle_alpha   90.00
_cell.angle_beta   90.00
_cell.angle_gamma   90.00
#
_symmetry.space_group_name_H-M   'P 1'
#
loop_
_entity.id
_entity.type
_entity.pdbx_description
1 polymer ?
#
loop_
_entity_poly.entity_id
_entity_poly.type
_entity_poly.pdbx_seq_one_letter_code
_entity_poly.pdbx_strand_id
1 'polypeptide(L)'
;HLSAWKDKEVVTVCNTGKKSKEAADKLVKAGFKKVSNAQGVKDYKDYEIVKFTTLLASDFQAAIDKKEGTFIDVREAKDYEKGHVAGAKNIDVKNIDKDLAALLPADKNAPVYTYCYSGNRSSKAAQKAVELGYTNVYNAWDGTKEHEYKF
;
A
#
# COMPACT_ATOMS: atom_id res chain seq x y z
N HIS A 1 4.50 2.89 16.27
CA HIS A 1 4.84 2.23 15.00
C HIS A 1 6.20 2.67 14.43
N LEU A 2 6.62 3.94 14.60
CA LEU A 2 7.88 4.42 14.03
C LEU A 2 9.11 4.16 14.92
N SER A 3 8.97 3.72 16.16
CA SER A 3 10.10 3.57 17.10
C SER A 3 11.18 2.59 16.62
N ALA A 4 10.80 1.56 15.87
CA ALA A 4 11.74 0.60 15.26
C ALA A 4 12.57 1.19 14.09
N TRP A 5 12.27 2.41 13.66
CA TRP A 5 12.86 3.05 12.48
C TRP A 5 13.87 4.14 12.83
N LYS A 6 14.26 4.27 14.11
CA LYS A 6 15.15 5.35 14.58
C LYS A 6 16.49 5.41 13.84
N ASP A 7 17.00 4.29 13.37
CA ASP A 7 18.26 4.19 12.63
C ASP A 7 18.06 4.10 11.09
N LYS A 8 16.81 4.10 10.63
CA LYS A 8 16.47 4.10 9.20
C LYS A 8 16.40 5.52 8.63
N GLU A 9 16.53 5.62 7.33
CA GLU A 9 16.24 6.87 6.64
C GLU A 9 14.74 7.14 6.65
N VAL A 10 14.37 8.34 7.09
CA VAL A 10 12.98 8.81 7.09
C VAL A 10 12.90 10.10 6.30
N VAL A 11 12.11 10.10 5.23
CA VAL A 11 11.84 11.30 4.44
C VAL A 11 10.41 11.75 4.73
N THR A 12 10.25 12.99 5.17
CA THR A 12 8.94 13.60 5.36
C THR A 12 8.57 14.43 4.13
N VAL A 13 7.32 14.37 3.71
CA VAL A 13 6.81 15.13 2.55
C VAL A 13 5.39 15.62 2.83
N CYS A 14 5.03 16.78 2.30
CA CYS A 14 3.67 17.29 2.27
C CYS A 14 3.48 18.22 1.06
N ASN A 15 2.30 18.80 0.89
CA ASN A 15 2.02 19.66 -0.27
C ASN A 15 2.96 20.86 -0.43
N THR A 16 3.42 21.47 0.67
CA THR A 16 4.22 22.72 0.64
C THR A 16 5.54 22.62 1.40
N GLY A 17 5.90 21.45 1.92
CA GLY A 17 7.10 21.28 2.73
C GLY A 17 7.00 21.77 4.19
N LYS A 18 6.01 22.60 4.54
CA LYS A 18 5.88 23.19 5.90
C LYS A 18 5.52 22.18 6.98
N LYS A 19 4.39 21.47 6.80
CA LYS A 19 3.93 20.45 7.78
C LYS A 19 4.91 19.28 7.88
N SER A 20 5.52 18.89 6.78
CA SER A 20 6.53 17.82 6.77
C SER A 20 7.82 18.25 7.47
N LYS A 21 8.21 19.54 7.40
CA LYS A 21 9.33 20.07 8.18
C LYS A 21 9.06 19.97 9.68
N GLU A 22 7.87 20.36 10.14
CA GLU A 22 7.49 20.22 11.56
C GLU A 22 7.51 18.74 12.01
N ALA A 23 7.07 17.82 11.15
CA ALA A 23 7.14 16.38 11.40
C ALA A 23 8.60 15.89 11.49
N ALA A 24 9.47 16.34 10.58
CA ALA A 24 10.90 16.03 10.61
C ALA A 24 11.54 16.51 11.91
N ASP A 25 11.27 17.75 12.33
CA ASP A 25 11.81 18.32 13.56
C ASP A 25 11.36 17.52 14.82
N LYS A 26 10.09 17.04 14.83
CA LYS A 26 9.58 16.17 15.90
C LYS A 26 10.26 14.79 15.90
N LEU A 27 10.51 14.22 14.75
CA LEU A 27 11.21 12.94 14.61
C LEU A 27 12.65 13.04 15.11
N VAL A 28 13.39 14.09 14.75
CA VAL A 28 14.74 14.35 15.26
C VAL A 28 14.73 14.46 16.78
N LYS A 29 13.81 15.23 17.36
CA LYS A 29 13.64 15.34 18.83
C LYS A 29 13.30 14.00 19.49
N ALA A 30 12.61 13.11 18.79
CA ALA A 30 12.29 11.76 19.26
C ALA A 30 13.43 10.74 19.07
N GLY A 31 14.62 11.20 18.62
CA GLY A 31 15.83 10.39 18.51
C GLY A 31 16.00 9.64 17.18
N PHE A 32 15.32 10.06 16.11
CA PHE A 32 15.59 9.56 14.77
C PHE A 32 16.85 10.22 14.20
N LYS A 33 17.78 9.41 13.69
CA LYS A 33 19.14 9.86 13.33
C LYS A 33 19.26 10.35 11.88
N LYS A 34 18.40 9.86 10.99
CA LYS A 34 18.47 10.09 9.54
C LYS A 34 17.12 10.59 9.04
N VAL A 35 16.84 11.86 9.27
CA VAL A 35 15.57 12.48 8.87
C VAL A 35 15.82 13.55 7.84
N SER A 36 15.10 13.49 6.72
CA SER A 36 15.11 14.50 5.67
C SER A 36 13.70 15.06 5.45
N ASN A 37 13.61 16.32 5.06
CA ASN A 37 12.36 16.92 4.60
C ASN A 37 12.43 17.18 3.10
N ALA A 38 11.55 16.55 2.33
CA ALA A 38 11.49 16.74 0.90
C ALA A 38 10.77 18.05 0.53
N GLN A 39 11.04 18.55 -0.67
CA GLN A 39 10.31 19.67 -1.25
C GLN A 39 8.82 19.36 -1.34
N GLY A 40 7.96 20.36 -1.23
CA GLY A 40 6.52 20.19 -1.30
C GLY A 40 6.03 19.65 -2.64
N VAL A 41 5.04 18.77 -2.63
CA VAL A 41 4.48 18.15 -3.85
C VAL A 41 3.91 19.20 -4.83
N LYS A 42 3.46 20.35 -4.34
CA LYS A 42 3.01 21.46 -5.19
C LYS A 42 4.14 22.18 -5.91
N ASP A 43 5.33 22.16 -5.34
CA ASP A 43 6.48 22.95 -5.79
C ASP A 43 7.46 22.12 -6.64
N TYR A 44 7.42 20.79 -6.53
CA TYR A 44 8.23 19.86 -7.29
C TYR A 44 7.36 18.99 -8.20
N LYS A 45 7.56 19.11 -9.53
CA LYS A 45 6.67 18.51 -10.53
C LYS A 45 7.02 17.08 -10.92
N ASP A 46 8.23 16.65 -10.61
CA ASP A 46 8.77 15.37 -11.06
C ASP A 46 8.56 14.23 -10.04
N TYR A 47 7.73 14.44 -8.99
CA TYR A 47 7.34 13.35 -8.11
C TYR A 47 6.40 12.38 -8.83
N GLU A 48 6.79 11.12 -8.88
CA GLU A 48 5.85 10.03 -9.16
C GLU A 48 4.91 9.85 -7.96
N ILE A 49 3.65 10.20 -8.15
CA ILE A 49 2.62 10.12 -7.10
C ILE A 49 1.71 8.95 -7.40
N VAL A 50 1.68 7.97 -6.51
CA VAL A 50 0.68 6.90 -6.54
C VAL A 50 -0.67 7.44 -6.04
N LYS A 51 -1.76 7.01 -6.68
CA LYS A 51 -3.12 7.46 -6.36
C LYS A 51 -3.94 6.41 -5.59
N PHE A 52 -3.30 5.41 -5.03
CA PHE A 52 -3.91 4.46 -4.12
C PHE A 52 -3.53 4.75 -2.67
N THR A 53 -4.33 4.29 -1.73
CA THR A 53 -4.05 4.43 -0.29
C THR A 53 -3.24 3.23 0.20
N THR A 54 -2.20 3.47 0.95
CA THR A 54 -1.44 2.41 1.62
C THR A 54 -1.98 2.22 3.04
N LEU A 55 -2.36 1.00 3.41
CA LEU A 55 -2.88 0.63 4.72
C LEU A 55 -1.80 -0.05 5.56
N LEU A 56 -1.69 0.34 6.81
CA LEU A 56 -0.90 -0.40 7.81
C LEU A 56 -1.57 -1.74 8.14
N ALA A 57 -0.82 -2.67 8.73
CA ALA A 57 -1.30 -4.02 9.02
C ALA A 57 -2.61 -4.06 9.81
N SER A 58 -2.79 -3.19 10.82
CA SER A 58 -4.01 -3.09 11.62
C SER A 58 -5.23 -2.70 10.79
N ASP A 59 -5.06 -1.73 9.89
CA ASP A 59 -6.16 -1.23 9.06
C ASP A 59 -6.50 -2.22 7.94
N PHE A 60 -5.47 -2.91 7.41
CA PHE A 60 -5.69 -3.96 6.42
C PHE A 60 -6.38 -5.17 7.05
N GLN A 61 -6.01 -5.58 8.29
CA GLN A 61 -6.71 -6.63 9.03
C GLN A 61 -8.17 -6.24 9.29
N ALA A 62 -8.44 -4.99 9.67
CA ALA A 62 -9.81 -4.51 9.86
C ALA A 62 -10.64 -4.58 8.56
N ALA A 63 -10.03 -4.38 7.38
CA ALA A 63 -10.70 -4.56 6.10
C ALA A 63 -11.00 -6.05 5.83
N ILE A 64 -10.07 -6.96 6.14
CA ILE A 64 -10.29 -8.41 6.05
C ILE A 64 -11.47 -8.83 6.93
N ASP A 65 -11.49 -8.38 8.19
CA ASP A 65 -12.52 -8.74 9.18
C ASP A 65 -13.92 -8.28 8.76
N LYS A 66 -14.02 -7.13 8.09
CA LYS A 66 -15.28 -6.60 7.53
C LYS A 66 -15.82 -7.41 6.35
N LYS A 67 -14.95 -8.14 5.65
CA LYS A 67 -15.28 -8.94 4.45
C LYS A 67 -15.94 -8.13 3.32
N GLU A 68 -15.61 -6.85 3.24
CA GLU A 68 -16.16 -5.93 2.23
C GLU A 68 -15.10 -5.63 1.15
N GLY A 69 -15.54 -5.57 -0.11
CA GLY A 69 -14.68 -5.24 -1.24
C GLY A 69 -14.03 -6.45 -1.91
N THR A 70 -13.17 -6.18 -2.87
CA THR A 70 -12.46 -7.20 -3.66
C THR A 70 -11.01 -7.26 -3.23
N PHE A 71 -10.57 -8.42 -2.76
CA PHE A 71 -9.18 -8.67 -2.39
C PHE A 71 -8.43 -9.32 -3.55
N ILE A 72 -7.24 -8.79 -3.85
CA ILE A 72 -6.33 -9.28 -4.90
C ILE A 72 -5.03 -9.72 -4.23
N ASP A 73 -4.76 -11.00 -4.26
CA ASP A 73 -3.52 -11.61 -3.79
C ASP A 73 -2.50 -11.69 -4.93
N VAL A 74 -1.38 -10.99 -4.80
CA VAL A 74 -0.32 -10.95 -5.81
C VAL A 74 0.87 -11.84 -5.41
N ARG A 75 0.62 -12.84 -4.55
CA ARG A 75 1.59 -13.89 -4.24
C ARG A 75 1.57 -14.98 -5.31
N GLU A 76 2.55 -15.86 -5.23
CA GLU A 76 2.56 -17.06 -6.08
C GLU A 76 1.40 -17.99 -5.73
N ALA A 77 0.86 -18.68 -6.72
CA ALA A 77 -0.31 -19.57 -6.56
C ALA A 77 -0.13 -20.60 -5.44
N LYS A 78 1.08 -21.18 -5.31
CA LYS A 78 1.40 -22.13 -4.24
C LYS A 78 1.20 -21.60 -2.83
N ASP A 79 1.40 -20.28 -2.61
CA ASP A 79 1.24 -19.65 -1.29
C ASP A 79 -0.19 -19.12 -1.11
N TYR A 80 -0.85 -18.75 -2.18
CA TYR A 80 -2.29 -18.50 -2.18
C TYR A 80 -3.07 -19.76 -1.76
N GLU A 81 -2.73 -20.93 -2.33
CA GLU A 81 -3.36 -22.22 -2.01
C GLU A 81 -3.20 -22.66 -0.55
N LYS A 82 -2.11 -22.26 0.11
CA LYS A 82 -1.87 -22.54 1.54
C LYS A 82 -2.76 -21.73 2.50
N GLY A 83 -3.24 -20.58 2.05
CA GLY A 83 -4.10 -19.70 2.83
C GLY A 83 -4.12 -18.29 2.22
N HIS A 84 -5.31 -17.73 2.12
CA HIS A 84 -5.57 -16.40 1.55
C HIS A 84 -6.80 -15.77 2.17
N VAL A 85 -6.97 -14.46 2.00
CA VAL A 85 -8.19 -13.75 2.43
C VAL A 85 -9.41 -14.38 1.76
N ALA A 86 -10.42 -14.72 2.55
CA ALA A 86 -11.63 -15.38 2.05
C ALA A 86 -12.23 -14.62 0.85
N GLY A 87 -12.37 -15.30 -0.29
CA GLY A 87 -12.88 -14.73 -1.53
C GLY A 87 -11.87 -13.87 -2.31
N ALA A 88 -10.61 -13.78 -1.87
CA ALA A 88 -9.57 -13.13 -2.64
C ALA A 88 -9.33 -13.81 -3.98
N LYS A 89 -8.94 -13.03 -4.97
CA LYS A 89 -8.56 -13.52 -6.30
C LYS A 89 -7.05 -13.45 -6.45
N ASN A 90 -6.43 -14.49 -6.98
CA ASN A 90 -4.97 -14.55 -7.15
C ASN A 90 -4.56 -14.09 -8.55
N ILE A 91 -3.46 -13.37 -8.63
CA ILE A 91 -2.82 -12.98 -9.88
C ILE A 91 -1.30 -12.97 -9.74
N ASP A 92 -0.59 -13.55 -10.68
CA ASP A 92 0.86 -13.38 -10.77
C ASP A 92 1.19 -11.94 -11.20
N VAL A 93 2.21 -11.34 -10.57
CA VAL A 93 2.68 -9.99 -10.88
C VAL A 93 2.99 -9.76 -12.36
N LYS A 94 3.39 -10.81 -13.08
CA LYS A 94 3.71 -10.76 -14.51
C LYS A 94 2.46 -10.58 -15.39
N ASN A 95 1.30 -10.94 -14.87
CA ASN A 95 0.03 -10.94 -15.61
C ASN A 95 -0.87 -9.74 -15.25
N ILE A 96 -0.42 -8.83 -14.38
CA ILE A 96 -1.22 -7.68 -13.91
C ILE A 96 -1.75 -6.87 -15.09
N ASP A 97 -0.92 -6.54 -16.06
CA ASP A 97 -1.33 -5.70 -17.19
C ASP A 97 -2.39 -6.36 -18.08
N LYS A 98 -2.36 -7.68 -18.17
CA LYS A 98 -3.23 -8.45 -19.06
C LYS A 98 -4.52 -8.88 -18.37
N ASP A 99 -4.42 -9.41 -17.15
CA ASP A 99 -5.48 -10.22 -16.57
C ASP A 99 -6.18 -9.54 -15.38
N LEU A 100 -5.57 -8.49 -14.77
CA LEU A 100 -6.13 -7.85 -13.58
C LEU A 100 -7.54 -7.30 -13.80
N ALA A 101 -7.81 -6.71 -14.96
CA ALA A 101 -9.11 -6.11 -15.27
C ALA A 101 -10.28 -7.08 -15.12
N ALA A 102 -10.07 -8.36 -15.47
CA ALA A 102 -11.09 -9.42 -15.37
C ALA A 102 -11.38 -9.84 -13.92
N LEU A 103 -10.48 -9.54 -13.00
CA LEU A 103 -10.59 -9.88 -11.57
C LEU A 103 -11.25 -8.78 -10.75
N LEU A 104 -11.31 -7.56 -11.27
CA LEU A 104 -11.81 -6.39 -10.56
C LEU A 104 -13.35 -6.33 -10.60
N PRO A 105 -13.99 -5.65 -9.63
CA PRO A 105 -15.45 -5.50 -9.61
C PRO A 105 -15.92 -4.60 -10.76
N ALA A 106 -17.18 -4.76 -11.18
CA ALA A 106 -17.76 -3.91 -12.22
C ALA A 106 -17.90 -2.44 -11.79
N ASP A 107 -18.24 -2.21 -10.52
CA ASP A 107 -18.32 -0.87 -9.94
C ASP A 107 -16.91 -0.32 -9.66
N LYS A 108 -16.56 0.77 -10.32
CA LYS A 108 -15.26 1.45 -10.16
C LYS A 108 -15.08 2.14 -8.80
N ASN A 109 -16.17 2.33 -8.07
CA ASN A 109 -16.15 2.90 -6.71
C ASN A 109 -16.13 1.81 -5.62
N ALA A 110 -16.27 0.53 -5.98
CA ALA A 110 -16.15 -0.55 -5.02
C ALA A 110 -14.72 -0.63 -4.48
N PRO A 111 -14.54 -0.91 -3.17
CA PRO A 111 -13.21 -1.05 -2.58
C PRO A 111 -12.41 -2.21 -3.19
N VAL A 112 -11.17 -1.95 -3.56
CA VAL A 112 -10.19 -2.93 -4.05
C VAL A 112 -9.00 -2.94 -3.12
N TYR A 113 -8.68 -4.08 -2.55
CA TYR A 113 -7.56 -4.30 -1.65
C TYR A 113 -6.52 -5.20 -2.28
N THR A 114 -5.28 -4.80 -2.30
CA THR A 114 -4.18 -5.60 -2.87
C THR A 114 -3.16 -5.95 -1.79
N TYR A 115 -2.63 -7.16 -1.81
CA TYR A 115 -1.60 -7.60 -0.89
C TYR A 115 -0.65 -8.63 -1.54
N CYS A 116 0.53 -8.76 -0.97
CA CYS A 116 1.52 -9.76 -1.36
C CYS A 116 2.47 -10.08 -0.18
N TYR A 117 3.70 -10.48 -0.44
CA TYR A 117 4.68 -10.79 0.63
C TYR A 117 5.22 -9.59 1.40
N SER A 118 5.37 -8.42 0.74
CA SER A 118 6.03 -7.21 1.28
C SER A 118 5.44 -5.88 0.76
N GLY A 119 4.22 -5.89 0.22
CA GLY A 119 3.58 -4.71 -0.35
C GLY A 119 4.06 -4.31 -1.77
N ASN A 120 5.25 -4.73 -2.22
CA ASN A 120 5.86 -4.26 -3.48
C ASN A 120 5.18 -4.79 -4.75
N ARG A 121 4.86 -6.09 -4.82
CA ARG A 121 4.16 -6.66 -5.98
C ARG A 121 2.72 -6.17 -6.05
N SER A 122 2.07 -6.09 -4.90
CA SER A 122 0.68 -5.63 -4.78
C SER A 122 0.51 -4.14 -5.07
N SER A 123 1.53 -3.31 -4.83
CA SER A 123 1.50 -1.89 -5.22
C SER A 123 1.38 -1.71 -6.74
N LYS A 124 1.97 -2.61 -7.54
CA LYS A 124 1.81 -2.60 -9.00
C LYS A 124 0.36 -2.90 -9.41
N ALA A 125 -0.27 -3.86 -8.73
CA ALA A 125 -1.69 -4.16 -8.98
C ALA A 125 -2.60 -3.00 -8.54
N ALA A 126 -2.30 -2.37 -7.40
CA ALA A 126 -3.02 -1.17 -6.94
C ALA A 126 -2.89 -0.02 -7.94
N GLN A 127 -1.68 0.27 -8.42
CA GLN A 127 -1.44 1.30 -9.44
C GLN A 127 -2.22 1.00 -10.72
N LYS A 128 -2.17 -0.24 -11.20
CA LYS A 128 -2.92 -0.65 -12.39
C LYS A 128 -4.43 -0.53 -12.20
N ALA A 129 -4.97 -0.87 -11.03
CA ALA A 129 -6.39 -0.67 -10.73
C ALA A 129 -6.78 0.81 -10.81
N VAL A 130 -5.95 1.72 -10.28
CA VAL A 130 -6.17 3.17 -10.42
C VAL A 130 -6.14 3.61 -11.88
N GLU A 131 -5.21 3.12 -12.68
CA GLU A 131 -5.12 3.41 -14.13
C GLU A 131 -6.37 2.92 -14.89
N LEU A 132 -6.97 1.83 -14.43
CA LEU A 132 -8.23 1.30 -14.94
C LEU A 132 -9.47 2.07 -14.44
N GLY A 133 -9.29 3.14 -13.65
CA GLY A 133 -10.33 4.07 -13.21
C GLY A 133 -10.97 3.72 -11.86
N TYR A 134 -10.40 2.81 -11.07
CA TYR A 134 -10.89 2.53 -9.73
C TYR A 134 -10.49 3.65 -8.75
N THR A 135 -11.43 4.13 -7.95
CA THR A 135 -11.26 5.30 -7.08
C THR A 135 -10.93 4.94 -5.63
N ASN A 136 -11.33 3.74 -5.17
CA ASN A 136 -11.13 3.25 -3.81
C ASN A 136 -10.17 2.06 -3.82
N VAL A 137 -8.88 2.34 -4.02
CA VAL A 137 -7.84 1.31 -4.10
C VAL A 137 -6.90 1.40 -2.91
N TYR A 138 -6.66 0.26 -2.28
CA TYR A 138 -5.87 0.12 -1.07
C TYR A 138 -4.79 -0.96 -1.25
N ASN A 139 -3.58 -0.68 -0.80
CA ASN A 139 -2.48 -1.65 -0.79
C ASN A 139 -2.01 -1.91 0.64
N ALA A 140 -1.81 -3.17 1.02
CA ALA A 140 -1.17 -3.50 2.28
C ALA A 140 0.29 -3.03 2.28
N TRP A 141 0.69 -2.24 3.28
CA TRP A 141 2.08 -1.84 3.48
C TRP A 141 2.92 -3.04 3.93
N ASP A 142 2.50 -3.66 5.02
CA ASP A 142 3.12 -4.86 5.54
C ASP A 142 2.56 -6.07 4.78
N GLY A 143 3.42 -6.84 4.14
CA GLY A 143 3.01 -8.06 3.46
C GLY A 143 2.96 -9.27 4.40
N THR A 144 2.58 -10.43 3.86
CA THR A 144 2.43 -11.67 4.64
C THR A 144 3.75 -12.22 5.22
N LYS A 145 4.90 -11.68 4.83
CA LYS A 145 6.20 -11.99 5.43
C LYS A 145 6.55 -11.08 6.61
N GLU A 146 5.88 -9.94 6.70
CA GLU A 146 6.16 -8.90 7.69
C GLU A 146 5.09 -8.84 8.78
N HIS A 147 3.88 -9.30 8.45
CA HIS A 147 2.77 -9.39 9.38
C HIS A 147 1.96 -10.67 9.16
N GLU A 148 1.59 -11.34 10.26
CA GLU A 148 0.74 -12.52 10.25
C GLU A 148 -0.74 -12.08 10.24
N TYR A 149 -1.33 -12.06 9.05
CA TYR A 149 -2.75 -11.77 8.88
C TYR A 149 -3.61 -12.99 9.24
N LYS A 150 -4.75 -12.73 9.82
CA LYS A 150 -5.80 -13.74 10.01
C LYS A 150 -6.68 -13.75 8.76
N PHE A 151 -6.56 -14.79 7.97
CA PHE A 151 -7.33 -15.01 6.75
C PHE A 151 -8.63 -15.77 7.00
#